data_ea1d49b708a1e52f9404164afe9ee2f8
#
_entry.id   ea1d49b708a1e52f9404164afe9ee2f8
#
_cell.length_a   1.000
_cell.length_b   1.000
_cell.length_c   1.000
_cell.angle_alpha   90.00
_cell.angle_beta   90.00
_cell.angle_gamma   90.00
#
_symmetry.space_group_name_H-M   'P 1'
#
loop_
_entity.id
_entity.type
_entity.pdbx_description
1 polymer ?
#
loop_
_entity_poly.entity_id
_entity_poly.type
_entity_poly.pdbx_seq_one_letter_code
_entity_poly.pdbx_strand_id
1 'polypeptide(L)'
;MRIDRGLLGWGVVLILAGGIPLAVQAGGIDRSVAVQAWRLWPLLIVAAGISLLLRDSRLAVAGGLVTTITLGLIAGGLLAGGGVDIGSVACGGGSAGGQTLERRGTFPATAAVDLEFRCGDLTVSSAAGTAWAARVTSRVPDIESTAARLSIDSGGRGDFILPGFGSGPERWDVSLPRAAEITLQVTMNAGRGTFDLREGRFTSIDMTANAGSMRLDLTGATVQRMGLTLNAGDVRIALPASSLQGSWTVNAGSVDFCASPEVGLRIRTNDNITASFDYARAGLIREGNAWTSSNFATATNRIDLTTSANAGSFSLNPPDGCG
;
A
#
# COMPACT_ATOMS: atom_id res chain seq x y z
N MET A 1 40.56 27.59 4.26
CA MET A 1 39.67 26.50 3.90
C MET A 1 38.41 27.11 3.31
N ARG A 2 38.10 26.88 2.03
CA ARG A 2 36.78 27.25 1.44
C ARG A 2 35.83 26.12 1.79
N ILE A 3 34.92 26.35 2.72
CA ILE A 3 33.83 25.40 3.03
C ILE A 3 32.91 25.38 1.81
N ASP A 4 32.79 24.21 1.21
CA ASP A 4 31.85 23.99 0.11
C ASP A 4 30.41 24.10 0.67
N ARG A 5 29.68 25.12 0.20
CA ARG A 5 28.34 25.45 0.69
C ARG A 5 27.34 24.33 0.43
N GLY A 6 27.56 23.54 -0.63
CA GLY A 6 26.73 22.38 -0.95
C GLY A 6 26.91 21.25 0.07
N LEU A 7 28.16 20.93 0.43
CA LEU A 7 28.49 19.91 1.44
C LEU A 7 27.95 20.28 2.83
N LEU A 8 28.00 21.58 3.21
CA LEU A 8 27.44 22.03 4.48
C LEU A 8 25.92 21.80 4.55
N GLY A 9 25.20 22.14 3.46
CA GLY A 9 23.74 21.94 3.38
C GLY A 9 23.37 20.45 3.48
N TRP A 10 24.03 19.57 2.73
CA TRP A 10 23.82 18.12 2.81
C TRP A 10 24.13 17.55 4.19
N GLY A 11 25.19 18.03 4.84
CA GLY A 11 25.53 17.62 6.20
C GLY A 11 24.41 17.94 7.21
N VAL A 12 23.82 19.14 7.14
CA VAL A 12 22.69 19.52 8.00
C VAL A 12 21.47 18.64 7.74
N VAL A 13 21.12 18.37 6.47
CA VAL A 13 20.00 17.47 6.14
C VAL A 13 20.20 16.08 6.72
N LEU A 14 21.39 15.49 6.56
CA LEU A 14 21.71 14.15 7.07
C LEU A 14 21.68 14.09 8.60
N ILE A 15 22.21 15.12 9.29
CA ILE A 15 22.18 15.19 10.76
C ILE A 15 20.74 15.25 11.27
N LEU A 16 19.87 16.05 10.65
CA LEU A 16 18.47 16.16 11.07
C LEU A 16 17.67 14.90 10.69
N ALA A 17 17.89 14.37 9.50
CA ALA A 17 17.23 13.13 9.04
C ALA A 17 17.59 11.92 9.92
N GLY A 18 18.82 11.82 10.42
CA GLY A 18 19.24 10.75 11.32
C GLY A 18 19.00 11.06 12.81
N GLY A 19 19.19 12.30 13.22
CA GLY A 19 19.10 12.73 14.63
C GLY A 19 17.67 12.73 15.18
N ILE A 20 16.67 13.10 14.36
CA ILE A 20 15.26 13.13 14.81
C ILE A 20 14.74 11.72 15.14
N PRO A 21 14.92 10.68 14.29
CA PRO A 21 14.55 9.31 14.66
C PRO A 21 15.22 8.81 15.93
N LEU A 22 16.51 9.11 16.12
CA LEU A 22 17.24 8.77 17.35
C LEU A 22 16.67 9.47 18.58
N ALA A 23 16.33 10.76 18.47
CA ALA A 23 15.73 11.52 19.56
C ALA A 23 14.35 11.02 19.95
N VAL A 24 13.55 10.57 18.97
CA VAL A 24 12.23 9.93 19.20
C VAL A 24 12.41 8.56 19.88
N GLN A 25 13.38 7.74 19.44
CA GLN A 25 13.68 6.44 20.08
C GLN A 25 14.19 6.61 21.51
N ALA A 26 14.96 7.67 21.78
CA ALA A 26 15.44 8.01 23.12
C ALA A 26 14.37 8.65 24.01
N GLY A 27 13.14 8.85 23.54
CA GLY A 27 12.06 9.48 24.30
C GLY A 27 12.19 10.99 24.46
N GLY A 28 13.14 11.64 23.78
CA GLY A 28 13.35 13.08 23.84
C GLY A 28 12.36 13.92 23.01
N ILE A 29 11.71 13.30 22.03
CA ILE A 29 10.68 13.93 21.17
C ILE A 29 9.51 12.98 21.09
N ASP A 30 8.31 13.52 21.29
CA ASP A 30 7.08 12.75 21.15
C ASP A 30 6.85 12.39 19.66
N ARG A 31 6.54 11.13 19.38
CA ARG A 31 6.33 10.61 18.02
C ARG A 31 5.25 11.40 17.27
N SER A 32 4.22 11.83 17.97
CA SER A 32 3.13 12.63 17.41
C SER A 32 3.60 14.00 16.90
N VAL A 33 4.60 14.60 17.56
CA VAL A 33 5.19 15.88 17.15
C VAL A 33 6.08 15.69 15.93
N ALA A 34 6.88 14.61 15.87
CA ALA A 34 7.73 14.30 14.73
C ALA A 34 6.93 14.10 13.43
N VAL A 35 5.79 13.39 13.50
CA VAL A 35 4.90 13.19 12.35
C VAL A 35 4.27 14.50 11.86
N GLN A 36 4.01 15.46 12.75
CA GLN A 36 3.48 16.78 12.36
C GLN A 36 4.47 17.65 11.59
N ALA A 37 5.77 17.31 11.58
CA ALA A 37 6.79 18.04 10.81
C ALA A 37 6.47 18.11 9.30
N TRP A 38 5.70 17.16 8.77
CA TRP A 38 5.18 17.21 7.39
C TRP A 38 4.36 18.48 7.10
N ARG A 39 3.64 19.01 8.07
CA ARG A 39 2.86 20.25 7.90
C ARG A 39 3.72 21.49 7.61
N LEU A 40 5.04 21.37 7.76
CA LEU A 40 5.99 22.45 7.45
C LEU A 40 6.32 22.55 5.94
N TRP A 41 5.79 21.63 5.09
CA TRP A 41 6.08 21.64 3.65
C TRP A 41 5.82 23.00 2.95
N PRO A 42 4.79 23.84 3.34
CA PRO A 42 4.62 25.14 2.70
C PRO A 42 5.80 26.07 2.99
N LEU A 43 6.46 25.90 4.14
CA LEU A 43 7.67 26.68 4.48
C LEU A 43 8.84 26.36 3.54
N LEU A 44 8.90 25.14 2.95
CA LEU A 44 9.89 24.83 1.92
C LEU A 44 9.72 25.71 0.68
N ILE A 45 8.49 25.94 0.24
CA ILE A 45 8.22 26.78 -0.94
C ILE A 45 8.60 28.23 -0.62
N VAL A 46 8.23 28.71 0.56
CA VAL A 46 8.57 30.07 1.02
C VAL A 46 10.08 30.20 1.15
N ALA A 47 10.77 29.23 1.77
CA ALA A 47 12.23 29.23 1.94
C ALA A 47 12.94 29.18 0.58
N ALA A 48 12.48 28.34 -0.35
CA ALA A 48 13.01 28.30 -1.71
C ALA A 48 12.80 29.61 -2.47
N GLY A 49 11.63 30.23 -2.34
CA GLY A 49 11.35 31.56 -2.92
C GLY A 49 12.25 32.66 -2.36
N ILE A 50 12.42 32.70 -1.04
CA ILE A 50 13.33 33.65 -0.39
C ILE A 50 14.80 33.37 -0.80
N SER A 51 15.19 32.09 -0.89
CA SER A 51 16.53 31.73 -1.33
C SER A 51 16.83 32.19 -2.77
N LEU A 52 15.85 32.10 -3.67
CA LEU A 52 15.97 32.60 -5.04
C LEU A 52 16.09 34.13 -5.09
N LEU A 53 15.30 34.85 -4.28
CA LEU A 53 15.33 36.31 -4.21
C LEU A 53 16.65 36.82 -3.64
N LEU A 54 17.24 36.08 -2.68
CA LEU A 54 18.50 36.45 -2.00
C LEU A 54 19.75 35.92 -2.69
N ARG A 55 19.62 35.23 -3.83
CA ARG A 55 20.71 34.54 -4.51
C ARG A 55 21.96 35.41 -4.76
N ASP A 56 21.73 36.67 -5.09
CA ASP A 56 22.80 37.62 -5.42
C ASP A 56 23.20 38.52 -4.22
N SER A 57 22.65 38.26 -3.03
CA SER A 57 22.94 39.00 -1.81
C SER A 57 23.93 38.29 -0.87
N ARG A 58 24.51 39.03 0.09
CA ARG A 58 25.35 38.46 1.17
C ARG A 58 24.56 37.49 2.06
N LEU A 59 23.22 37.49 1.99
CA LEU A 59 22.32 36.65 2.76
C LEU A 59 21.96 35.32 2.03
N ALA A 60 22.52 35.04 0.87
CA ALA A 60 22.28 33.82 0.11
C ALA A 60 22.56 32.54 0.93
N VAL A 61 23.55 32.58 1.84
CA VAL A 61 23.88 31.46 2.72
C VAL A 61 22.75 31.17 3.71
N ALA A 62 22.11 32.21 4.25
CA ALA A 62 21.02 32.07 5.21
C ALA A 62 19.79 31.43 4.54
N GLY A 63 19.42 31.85 3.31
CA GLY A 63 18.33 31.24 2.56
C GLY A 63 18.56 29.75 2.28
N GLY A 64 19.77 29.36 1.87
CA GLY A 64 20.14 27.96 1.67
C GLY A 64 20.05 27.14 2.96
N LEU A 65 20.49 27.70 4.10
CA LEU A 65 20.44 27.02 5.39
C LEU A 65 19.01 26.77 5.86
N VAL A 66 18.11 27.73 5.72
CA VAL A 66 16.69 27.57 6.07
C VAL A 66 16.05 26.46 5.24
N THR A 67 16.31 26.42 3.94
CA THR A 67 15.80 25.36 3.05
C THR A 67 16.29 23.97 3.48
N THR A 68 17.59 23.84 3.77
CA THR A 68 18.19 22.54 4.19
C THR A 68 17.69 22.09 5.56
N ILE A 69 17.52 23.00 6.52
CA ILE A 69 16.96 22.68 7.84
C ILE A 69 15.51 22.21 7.69
N THR A 70 14.68 22.93 6.93
CA THR A 70 13.28 22.55 6.73
C THR A 70 13.18 21.19 6.05
N LEU A 71 14.01 20.91 5.03
CA LEU A 71 14.06 19.62 4.35
C LEU A 71 14.50 18.51 5.32
N GLY A 72 15.51 18.76 6.15
CA GLY A 72 15.99 17.81 7.16
C GLY A 72 14.96 17.50 8.24
N LEU A 73 14.19 18.50 8.71
CA LEU A 73 13.10 18.31 9.66
C LEU A 73 11.97 17.47 9.09
N ILE A 74 11.59 17.71 7.83
CA ILE A 74 10.58 16.91 7.16
C ILE A 74 11.05 15.48 6.96
N ALA A 75 12.26 15.28 6.41
CA ALA A 75 12.83 13.94 6.21
C ALA A 75 12.99 13.19 7.54
N GLY A 76 13.54 13.85 8.57
CA GLY A 76 13.72 13.26 9.90
C GLY A 76 12.41 12.92 10.59
N GLY A 77 11.38 13.78 10.48
CA GLY A 77 10.05 13.53 11.00
C GLY A 77 9.38 12.35 10.31
N LEU A 78 9.52 12.24 9.00
CA LEU A 78 9.02 11.11 8.22
C LEU A 78 9.69 9.78 8.63
N LEU A 79 11.00 9.77 8.79
CA LEU A 79 11.75 8.59 9.24
C LEU A 79 11.47 8.21 10.70
N ALA A 80 11.29 9.20 11.59
CA ALA A 80 10.99 8.98 13.01
C ALA A 80 9.59 8.42 13.25
N GLY A 81 8.67 8.65 12.33
CA GLY A 81 7.30 8.11 12.37
C GLY A 81 7.25 6.57 12.31
N GLY A 82 8.37 5.90 12.02
CA GLY A 82 8.49 4.43 12.02
C GLY A 82 7.55 3.76 11.04
N GLY A 83 7.71 4.06 9.77
CA GLY A 83 6.77 3.75 8.73
C GLY A 83 5.73 4.86 8.65
N VAL A 84 6.01 5.87 7.86
CA VAL A 84 4.97 6.82 7.44
C VAL A 84 3.92 5.95 6.80
N ASP A 85 2.74 5.89 7.39
CA ASP A 85 1.56 5.47 6.66
C ASP A 85 1.38 6.52 5.55
N ILE A 86 2.10 6.33 4.44
CA ILE A 86 2.13 7.24 3.28
C ILE A 86 0.69 7.48 2.83
N GLY A 87 -0.17 6.51 3.03
CA GLY A 87 -1.60 6.59 2.76
C GLY A 87 -2.29 7.68 3.58
N SER A 88 -2.04 7.79 4.89
CA SER A 88 -2.69 8.78 5.75
C SER A 88 -2.22 10.21 5.47
N VAL A 89 -0.94 10.38 5.09
CA VAL A 89 -0.36 11.68 4.71
C VAL A 89 -0.85 12.11 3.32
N ALA A 90 -0.95 11.18 2.40
CA ALA A 90 -1.42 11.43 1.04
C ALA A 90 -2.91 11.81 1.00
N CYS A 91 -3.70 11.33 1.97
CA CYS A 91 -5.15 11.58 2.04
C CYS A 91 -5.55 12.94 2.65
N GLY A 92 -4.61 13.71 3.17
CA GLY A 92 -4.94 14.93 3.93
C GLY A 92 -5.60 14.60 5.27
N GLY A 93 -4.99 14.98 6.39
CA GLY A 93 -5.45 14.65 7.74
C GLY A 93 -6.73 15.38 8.16
N GLY A 94 -7.86 15.02 7.56
CA GLY A 94 -9.20 15.49 7.90
C GLY A 94 -10.12 14.33 8.27
N SER A 95 -11.27 14.64 8.90
CA SER A 95 -12.35 13.66 9.04
C SER A 95 -12.85 13.24 7.65
N ALA A 96 -13.26 11.99 7.48
CA ALA A 96 -13.94 11.55 6.27
C ALA A 96 -15.13 12.50 6.02
N GLY A 97 -14.97 13.36 5.02
CA GLY A 97 -15.96 14.38 4.67
C GLY A 97 -16.57 14.03 3.31
N GLY A 98 -17.88 14.15 3.19
CA GLY A 98 -18.55 13.90 1.94
C GLY A 98 -19.97 13.38 2.11
N GLN A 99 -20.53 12.95 1.00
CA GLN A 99 -21.83 12.29 0.96
C GLN A 99 -21.64 10.78 1.15
N THR A 100 -22.56 10.17 1.87
CA THR A 100 -22.63 8.71 1.96
C THR A 100 -23.67 8.20 0.98
N LEU A 101 -23.24 7.36 0.06
CA LEU A 101 -24.10 6.65 -0.88
C LEU A 101 -24.15 5.18 -0.52
N GLU A 102 -25.36 4.64 -0.38
CA GLU A 102 -25.57 3.20 -0.16
C GLU A 102 -26.27 2.60 -1.37
N ARG A 103 -25.79 1.46 -1.83
CA ARG A 103 -26.38 0.65 -2.88
C ARG A 103 -26.35 -0.82 -2.48
N ARG A 104 -27.36 -1.54 -2.90
CA ARG A 104 -27.50 -2.99 -2.70
C ARG A 104 -28.07 -3.63 -3.93
N GLY A 105 -27.71 -4.88 -4.15
CA GLY A 105 -28.22 -5.66 -5.24
C GLY A 105 -27.93 -7.14 -5.06
N THR A 106 -28.19 -7.92 -6.10
CA THR A 106 -27.87 -9.34 -6.13
C THR A 106 -27.07 -9.65 -7.39
N PHE A 107 -26.13 -10.58 -7.29
CA PHE A 107 -25.42 -11.08 -8.44
C PHE A 107 -26.00 -12.43 -8.91
N PRO A 108 -25.93 -12.72 -10.20
CA PRO A 108 -26.13 -14.06 -10.73
C PRO A 108 -24.96 -14.96 -10.34
N ALA A 109 -24.86 -16.15 -10.95
CA ALA A 109 -23.77 -17.09 -10.66
C ALA A 109 -22.36 -16.51 -10.91
N THR A 110 -22.23 -15.56 -11.85
CA THR A 110 -20.95 -14.89 -12.17
C THR A 110 -21.11 -13.37 -12.16
N ALA A 111 -20.09 -12.66 -11.65
CA ALA A 111 -20.11 -11.20 -11.61
C ALA A 111 -18.71 -10.60 -11.75
N ALA A 112 -18.67 -9.34 -12.19
CA ALA A 112 -17.46 -8.51 -12.21
C ALA A 112 -17.61 -7.36 -11.21
N VAL A 113 -16.56 -7.13 -10.41
CA VAL A 113 -16.48 -6.04 -9.43
C VAL A 113 -15.22 -5.25 -9.69
N ASP A 114 -15.37 -3.95 -9.88
CA ASP A 114 -14.32 -3.00 -10.18
C ASP A 114 -14.34 -1.86 -9.16
N LEU A 115 -13.27 -1.72 -8.40
CA LEU A 115 -13.15 -0.74 -7.33
C LEU A 115 -11.95 0.18 -7.61
N GLU A 116 -12.21 1.45 -7.93
CA GLU A 116 -11.18 2.48 -8.10
C GLU A 116 -11.20 3.44 -6.91
N PHE A 117 -10.39 3.10 -5.90
CA PHE A 117 -10.33 3.81 -4.63
C PHE A 117 -9.18 4.81 -4.62
N ARG A 118 -9.48 6.05 -4.27
CA ARG A 118 -8.47 7.11 -4.28
C ARG A 118 -7.67 7.16 -3.00
N CYS A 119 -8.33 7.31 -1.86
CA CYS A 119 -7.61 7.64 -0.63
C CYS A 119 -8.46 7.46 0.64
N GLY A 120 -7.94 6.77 1.64
CA GLY A 120 -8.61 6.60 2.94
C GLY A 120 -8.65 5.15 3.41
N ASP A 121 -9.82 4.68 3.84
CA ASP A 121 -10.04 3.31 4.31
C ASP A 121 -11.02 2.58 3.40
N LEU A 122 -10.56 1.49 2.77
CA LEU A 122 -11.36 0.57 1.96
C LEU A 122 -11.50 -0.77 2.69
N THR A 123 -12.73 -1.16 2.99
CA THR A 123 -13.03 -2.48 3.54
C THR A 123 -13.87 -3.27 2.53
N VAL A 124 -13.42 -4.46 2.16
CA VAL A 124 -14.16 -5.39 1.32
C VAL A 124 -14.32 -6.71 2.07
N SER A 125 -15.52 -7.22 2.15
CA SER A 125 -15.80 -8.47 2.86
C SER A 125 -16.64 -9.44 2.03
N SER A 126 -16.49 -10.75 2.28
CA SER A 126 -17.34 -11.79 1.73
C SER A 126 -18.48 -12.14 2.67
N ALA A 127 -19.72 -12.14 2.19
CA ALA A 127 -20.91 -12.47 2.95
C ALA A 127 -21.68 -13.64 2.33
N ALA A 128 -22.41 -14.39 3.15
CA ALA A 128 -23.25 -15.48 2.69
C ALA A 128 -24.39 -14.99 1.78
N GLY A 129 -24.81 -15.83 0.83
CA GLY A 129 -25.92 -15.54 -0.09
C GLY A 129 -25.47 -14.91 -1.41
N THR A 130 -26.42 -14.30 -2.13
CA THR A 130 -26.26 -13.72 -3.47
C THR A 130 -26.25 -12.19 -3.47
N ALA A 131 -26.51 -11.56 -2.31
CA ALA A 131 -26.63 -10.12 -2.19
C ALA A 131 -25.26 -9.45 -2.00
N TRP A 132 -25.05 -8.35 -2.69
CA TRP A 132 -23.96 -7.43 -2.45
C TRP A 132 -24.48 -6.12 -1.83
N ALA A 133 -23.63 -5.44 -1.08
CA ALA A 133 -23.90 -4.12 -0.54
C ALA A 133 -22.66 -3.26 -0.62
N ALA A 134 -22.84 -1.99 -0.91
CA ALA A 134 -21.76 -0.99 -0.90
C ALA A 134 -22.23 0.26 -0.16
N ARG A 135 -21.39 0.72 0.79
CA ARG A 135 -21.52 2.01 1.45
C ARG A 135 -20.25 2.81 1.17
N VAL A 136 -20.39 3.90 0.48
CA VAL A 136 -19.29 4.75 0.03
C VAL A 136 -19.50 6.14 0.61
N THR A 137 -18.55 6.58 1.41
CA THR A 137 -18.47 7.96 1.91
C THR A 137 -17.30 8.63 1.21
N SER A 138 -17.61 9.54 0.29
CA SER A 138 -16.62 10.31 -0.47
C SER A 138 -17.21 11.68 -0.85
N ARG A 139 -16.40 12.56 -1.43
CA ARG A 139 -16.87 13.87 -1.89
C ARG A 139 -17.89 13.74 -3.03
N VAL A 140 -17.63 12.84 -3.97
CA VAL A 140 -18.50 12.55 -5.12
C VAL A 140 -18.52 11.03 -5.31
N PRO A 141 -19.31 10.31 -4.51
CA PRO A 141 -19.39 8.86 -4.66
C PRO A 141 -20.09 8.50 -5.98
N ASP A 142 -19.47 7.62 -6.75
CA ASP A 142 -20.06 7.07 -7.95
C ASP A 142 -20.16 5.54 -7.83
N ILE A 143 -21.37 5.01 -7.88
CA ILE A 143 -21.66 3.58 -7.83
C ILE A 143 -22.52 3.23 -9.00
N GLU A 144 -21.95 2.56 -10.00
CA GLU A 144 -22.64 2.00 -11.13
C GLU A 144 -22.87 0.50 -10.93
N SER A 145 -24.05 0.02 -11.22
CA SER A 145 -24.36 -1.41 -11.12
C SER A 145 -25.29 -1.88 -12.23
N THR A 146 -24.99 -3.06 -12.73
CA THR A 146 -25.86 -3.85 -13.62
C THR A 146 -26.17 -5.18 -12.96
N ALA A 147 -26.89 -6.06 -13.64
CA ALA A 147 -27.18 -7.38 -13.09
C ALA A 147 -25.91 -8.18 -12.71
N ALA A 148 -24.82 -8.07 -13.49
CA ALA A 148 -23.60 -8.86 -13.31
C ALA A 148 -22.33 -8.00 -13.10
N ARG A 149 -22.45 -6.69 -12.90
CA ARG A 149 -21.30 -5.80 -12.68
C ARG A 149 -21.60 -4.77 -11.60
N LEU A 150 -20.60 -4.56 -10.76
CA LEU A 150 -20.54 -3.45 -9.80
C LEU A 150 -19.26 -2.68 -10.08
N SER A 151 -19.37 -1.38 -10.32
CA SER A 151 -18.24 -0.46 -10.46
C SER A 151 -18.39 0.66 -9.45
N ILE A 152 -17.34 0.90 -8.67
CA ILE A 152 -17.30 1.97 -7.68
C ILE A 152 -16.06 2.81 -7.96
N ASP A 153 -16.28 4.11 -8.19
CA ASP A 153 -15.23 5.09 -8.44
C ASP A 153 -15.32 6.22 -7.42
N SER A 154 -14.19 6.69 -6.96
CA SER A 154 -14.07 7.86 -6.07
C SER A 154 -14.57 9.17 -6.69
N GLY A 155 -14.92 9.19 -7.97
CA GLY A 155 -15.39 10.38 -8.71
C GLY A 155 -14.33 11.51 -8.79
N GLY A 156 -14.29 12.22 -9.93
CA GLY A 156 -13.36 13.34 -10.14
C GLY A 156 -12.11 12.96 -10.94
N ARG A 157 -12.31 12.70 -12.22
CA ARG A 157 -11.22 12.66 -13.20
C ARG A 157 -10.59 14.04 -13.29
N GLY A 158 -9.35 14.18 -12.83
CA GLY A 158 -8.50 15.31 -13.19
C GLY A 158 -8.07 16.30 -12.10
N ASP A 159 -8.44 16.09 -10.83
CA ASP A 159 -7.87 16.95 -9.79
C ASP A 159 -6.43 16.54 -9.51
N PHE A 160 -5.49 17.40 -9.94
CA PHE A 160 -4.10 17.31 -9.53
C PHE A 160 -4.03 17.54 -8.01
N ILE A 161 -3.88 16.44 -7.27
CA ILE A 161 -3.86 16.50 -5.80
C ILE A 161 -2.48 16.95 -5.36
N LEU A 162 -2.36 18.23 -5.01
CA LEU A 162 -1.24 18.68 -4.18
C LEU A 162 -1.40 18.03 -2.80
N PRO A 163 -0.34 17.42 -2.23
CA PRO A 163 -0.37 16.90 -0.87
C PRO A 163 -0.85 17.97 0.11
N GLY A 164 -1.92 17.68 0.84
CA GLY A 164 -2.52 18.61 1.82
C GLY A 164 -3.74 19.42 1.34
N PHE A 165 -4.12 19.36 0.06
CA PHE A 165 -5.32 20.03 -0.50
C PHE A 165 -6.37 19.05 -1.03
N GLY A 166 -6.24 17.75 -0.69
CA GLY A 166 -7.15 16.71 -1.15
C GLY A 166 -8.54 16.79 -0.53
N SER A 167 -9.45 16.05 -1.13
CA SER A 167 -10.88 15.93 -0.76
C SER A 167 -11.14 15.24 0.59
N GLY A 168 -10.13 15.04 1.42
CA GLY A 168 -10.24 14.29 2.67
C GLY A 168 -10.24 12.77 2.45
N PRO A 169 -10.04 11.98 3.52
CA PRO A 169 -10.08 10.52 3.43
C PRO A 169 -11.49 10.04 3.13
N GLU A 170 -11.58 9.04 2.26
CA GLU A 170 -12.81 8.32 1.95
C GLU A 170 -12.96 7.11 2.87
N ARG A 171 -14.20 6.62 3.01
CA ARG A 171 -14.47 5.35 3.67
C ARG A 171 -15.43 4.55 2.84
N TRP A 172 -14.99 3.35 2.45
CA TRP A 172 -15.78 2.42 1.68
C TRP A 172 -15.92 1.10 2.44
N ASP A 173 -17.15 0.62 2.51
CA ASP A 173 -17.51 -0.69 3.04
C ASP A 173 -18.25 -1.45 1.94
N VAL A 174 -17.65 -2.49 1.39
CA VAL A 174 -18.21 -3.31 0.31
C VAL A 174 -18.36 -4.74 0.78
N SER A 175 -19.56 -5.30 0.65
CA SER A 175 -19.84 -6.70 0.96
C SER A 175 -20.18 -7.45 -0.32
N LEU A 176 -19.45 -8.53 -0.61
CA LEU A 176 -19.57 -9.34 -1.81
C LEU A 176 -20.18 -10.71 -1.47
N PRO A 177 -21.06 -11.27 -2.32
CA PRO A 177 -21.69 -12.55 -2.05
C PRO A 177 -20.76 -13.74 -2.29
N ARG A 178 -20.73 -14.70 -1.39
CA ARG A 178 -19.98 -15.96 -1.53
C ARG A 178 -20.58 -16.92 -2.56
N ALA A 179 -21.86 -16.77 -2.89
CA ALA A 179 -22.54 -17.64 -3.84
C ALA A 179 -22.19 -17.35 -5.32
N ALA A 180 -21.71 -16.16 -5.61
CA ALA A 180 -21.28 -15.78 -6.95
C ALA A 180 -19.79 -16.05 -7.17
N GLU A 181 -19.42 -16.42 -8.38
CA GLU A 181 -18.03 -16.47 -8.83
C GLU A 181 -17.63 -15.09 -9.36
N ILE A 182 -16.69 -14.43 -8.69
CA ILE A 182 -16.40 -13.02 -8.90
C ILE A 182 -15.05 -12.82 -9.58
N THR A 183 -15.03 -11.95 -10.59
CA THR A 183 -13.80 -11.30 -11.08
C THR A 183 -13.69 -9.98 -10.35
N LEU A 184 -12.66 -9.85 -9.47
CA LEU A 184 -12.43 -8.67 -8.65
C LEU A 184 -11.22 -7.90 -9.15
N GLN A 185 -11.43 -6.64 -9.50
CA GLN A 185 -10.36 -5.69 -9.82
C GLN A 185 -10.38 -4.56 -8.80
N VAL A 186 -9.22 -4.25 -8.22
CA VAL A 186 -9.07 -3.18 -7.24
C VAL A 186 -7.87 -2.32 -7.59
N THR A 187 -8.10 -1.04 -7.75
CA THR A 187 -7.03 -0.04 -7.83
C THR A 187 -7.12 0.87 -6.61
N MET A 188 -6.09 0.85 -5.79
CA MET A 188 -5.98 1.66 -4.58
C MET A 188 -4.84 2.66 -4.74
N ASN A 189 -5.17 3.96 -4.82
CA ASN A 189 -4.16 4.98 -5.05
C ASN A 189 -3.40 5.33 -3.77
N ALA A 190 -4.12 5.46 -2.63
CA ALA A 190 -3.49 5.67 -1.34
C ALA A 190 -4.39 5.22 -0.18
N GLY A 191 -3.81 4.94 0.98
CA GLY A 191 -4.56 4.64 2.20
C GLY A 191 -4.43 3.21 2.68
N ARG A 192 -5.49 2.71 3.31
CA ARG A 192 -5.53 1.36 3.88
C ARG A 192 -6.64 0.54 3.25
N GLY A 193 -6.27 -0.65 2.75
CA GLY A 193 -7.22 -1.65 2.25
C GLY A 193 -7.30 -2.85 3.20
N THR A 194 -8.51 -3.24 3.58
CA THR A 194 -8.77 -4.47 4.34
C THR A 194 -9.74 -5.34 3.56
N PHE A 195 -9.30 -6.51 3.16
CA PHE A 195 -10.03 -7.45 2.32
C PHE A 195 -10.23 -8.77 3.08
N ASP A 196 -11.38 -8.96 3.68
CA ASP A 196 -11.83 -10.23 4.28
C ASP A 196 -12.64 -11.01 3.24
N LEU A 197 -11.93 -11.72 2.37
CA LEU A 197 -12.51 -12.48 1.27
C LEU A 197 -12.64 -13.98 1.58
N ARG A 198 -12.66 -14.32 2.84
CA ARG A 198 -12.78 -15.70 3.31
C ARG A 198 -14.00 -16.41 2.73
N GLU A 199 -13.80 -17.68 2.35
CA GLU A 199 -14.84 -18.54 1.79
C GLU A 199 -15.49 -18.01 0.50
N GLY A 200 -14.95 -16.92 -0.08
CA GLY A 200 -15.40 -16.38 -1.35
C GLY A 200 -14.96 -17.22 -2.55
N ARG A 201 -15.58 -16.99 -3.70
CA ARG A 201 -15.26 -17.68 -4.96
C ARG A 201 -14.83 -16.64 -5.99
N PHE A 202 -13.60 -16.76 -6.46
CA PHE A 202 -13.03 -15.78 -7.40
C PHE A 202 -12.39 -16.48 -8.59
N THR A 203 -12.80 -16.07 -9.79
CA THR A 203 -12.11 -16.45 -11.04
C THR A 203 -10.76 -15.74 -11.12
N SER A 204 -10.75 -14.45 -10.82
CA SER A 204 -9.51 -13.68 -10.66
C SER A 204 -9.66 -12.58 -9.61
N ILE A 205 -8.54 -12.27 -8.98
CA ILE A 205 -8.35 -11.10 -8.11
C ILE A 205 -7.16 -10.33 -8.67
N ASP A 206 -7.39 -9.12 -9.15
CA ASP A 206 -6.33 -8.24 -9.66
C ASP A 206 -6.27 -6.97 -8.82
N MET A 207 -5.15 -6.78 -8.11
CA MET A 207 -4.99 -5.69 -7.15
C MET A 207 -3.80 -4.81 -7.52
N THR A 208 -4.02 -3.52 -7.58
CA THR A 208 -2.97 -2.51 -7.73
C THR A 208 -3.01 -1.56 -6.53
N ALA A 209 -1.92 -1.53 -5.75
CA ALA A 209 -1.73 -0.55 -4.68
C ALA A 209 -0.62 0.42 -5.09
N ASN A 210 -0.97 1.69 -5.29
CA ASN A 210 0.00 2.71 -5.65
C ASN A 210 0.76 3.22 -4.43
N ALA A 211 0.06 3.44 -3.30
CA ALA A 211 0.68 3.78 -2.03
C ALA A 211 -0.19 3.34 -0.83
N GLY A 212 0.43 2.87 0.24
CA GLY A 212 -0.29 2.55 1.47
C GLY A 212 -0.14 1.11 1.95
N SER A 213 -1.11 0.64 2.73
CA SER A 213 -1.09 -0.70 3.30
C SER A 213 -2.31 -1.51 2.88
N MET A 214 -2.11 -2.79 2.61
CA MET A 214 -3.18 -3.71 2.24
C MET A 214 -3.09 -4.99 3.08
N ARG A 215 -4.23 -5.43 3.58
CA ARG A 215 -4.38 -6.75 4.21
C ARG A 215 -5.44 -7.54 3.45
N LEU A 216 -5.09 -8.76 3.06
CA LEU A 216 -5.95 -9.65 2.28
C LEU A 216 -6.02 -11.03 2.95
N ASP A 217 -7.19 -11.43 3.35
CA ASP A 217 -7.46 -12.77 3.90
C ASP A 217 -8.30 -13.59 2.89
N LEU A 218 -7.67 -14.63 2.33
CA LEU A 218 -8.27 -15.58 1.39
C LEU A 218 -8.49 -16.96 2.02
N THR A 219 -8.43 -17.07 3.34
CA THR A 219 -8.62 -18.34 4.04
C THR A 219 -9.94 -19.00 3.66
N GLY A 220 -9.90 -20.23 3.20
CA GLY A 220 -11.09 -20.97 2.75
C GLY A 220 -11.69 -20.49 1.42
N ALA A 221 -11.14 -19.45 0.80
CA ALA A 221 -11.58 -19.01 -0.52
C ALA A 221 -11.10 -19.93 -1.64
N THR A 222 -11.78 -19.87 -2.77
CA THR A 222 -11.32 -20.45 -4.03
C THR A 222 -10.95 -19.33 -4.98
N VAL A 223 -9.67 -19.28 -5.37
CA VAL A 223 -9.13 -18.25 -6.28
C VAL A 223 -8.34 -18.95 -7.37
N GLN A 224 -8.71 -18.75 -8.63
CA GLN A 224 -7.99 -19.41 -9.74
C GLN A 224 -6.73 -18.61 -10.11
N ARG A 225 -6.84 -17.28 -10.23
CA ARG A 225 -5.73 -16.38 -10.59
C ARG A 225 -5.66 -15.18 -9.65
N MET A 226 -4.44 -14.73 -9.38
CA MET A 226 -4.23 -13.52 -8.58
C MET A 226 -3.08 -12.68 -9.13
N GLY A 227 -3.41 -11.46 -9.57
CA GLY A 227 -2.48 -10.39 -9.90
C GLY A 227 -2.30 -9.45 -8.72
N LEU A 228 -1.05 -9.06 -8.43
CA LEU A 228 -0.74 -8.03 -7.45
C LEU A 228 0.35 -7.11 -7.97
N THR A 229 0.08 -5.82 -7.98
CA THR A 229 1.09 -4.78 -8.23
C THR A 229 1.14 -3.84 -7.04
N LEU A 230 2.28 -3.81 -6.35
CA LEU A 230 2.57 -2.88 -5.27
C LEU A 230 3.61 -1.87 -5.74
N ASN A 231 3.21 -0.62 -5.88
CA ASN A 231 4.13 0.45 -6.27
C ASN A 231 4.90 1.00 -5.07
N ALA A 232 4.22 1.25 -3.94
CA ALA A 232 4.86 1.62 -2.68
C ALA A 232 4.00 1.23 -1.47
N GLY A 233 4.61 0.67 -0.43
CA GLY A 233 3.91 0.33 0.83
C GLY A 233 4.06 -1.12 1.24
N ASP A 234 3.07 -1.64 1.97
CA ASP A 234 3.12 -2.96 2.57
C ASP A 234 1.84 -3.74 2.31
N VAL A 235 1.99 -5.01 1.95
CA VAL A 235 0.87 -5.92 1.72
C VAL A 235 1.03 -7.17 2.58
N ARG A 236 -0.04 -7.58 3.25
CA ARG A 236 -0.12 -8.86 3.97
C ARG A 236 -1.21 -9.72 3.39
N ILE A 237 -0.89 -10.99 3.10
CA ILE A 237 -1.80 -11.92 2.42
C ILE A 237 -1.85 -13.26 3.16
N ALA A 238 -3.02 -13.66 3.60
CA ALA A 238 -3.28 -15.05 3.96
C ALA A 238 -3.81 -15.78 2.72
N LEU A 239 -3.01 -16.71 2.18
CA LEU A 239 -3.33 -17.45 0.97
C LEU A 239 -4.41 -18.54 1.21
N PRO A 240 -5.18 -18.90 0.17
CA PRO A 240 -6.15 -19.96 0.28
C PRO A 240 -5.45 -21.33 0.34
N ALA A 241 -6.14 -22.32 0.88
CA ALA A 241 -5.68 -23.72 0.82
C ALA A 241 -6.06 -24.42 -0.51
N SER A 242 -6.58 -23.71 -1.48
CA SER A 242 -6.93 -24.17 -2.83
C SER A 242 -5.79 -23.89 -3.82
N SER A 243 -5.88 -24.50 -5.02
CA SER A 243 -4.91 -24.24 -6.08
C SER A 243 -5.06 -22.80 -6.62
N LEU A 244 -3.92 -22.13 -6.83
CA LEU A 244 -3.85 -20.73 -7.24
C LEU A 244 -2.66 -20.51 -8.18
N GLN A 245 -2.85 -19.71 -9.22
CA GLN A 245 -1.77 -19.15 -10.03
C GLN A 245 -1.66 -17.63 -9.74
N GLY A 246 -0.46 -17.15 -9.43
CA GLY A 246 -0.24 -15.75 -9.10
C GLY A 246 0.92 -15.10 -9.83
N SER A 247 0.78 -13.80 -10.10
CA SER A 247 1.83 -12.94 -10.63
C SER A 247 1.89 -11.65 -9.82
N TRP A 248 2.98 -11.46 -9.07
CA TRP A 248 3.12 -10.36 -8.12
C TRP A 248 4.35 -9.51 -8.45
N THR A 249 4.15 -8.21 -8.49
CA THR A 249 5.20 -7.21 -8.75
C THR A 249 5.26 -6.22 -7.59
N VAL A 250 6.45 -6.04 -7.03
CA VAL A 250 6.72 -5.03 -5.99
C VAL A 250 7.76 -4.05 -6.52
N ASN A 251 7.38 -2.80 -6.66
CA ASN A 251 8.31 -1.74 -7.10
C ASN A 251 9.08 -1.17 -5.90
N ALA A 252 8.40 -0.87 -4.79
CA ALA A 252 9.02 -0.46 -3.53
C ALA A 252 8.13 -0.87 -2.35
N GLY A 253 8.68 -1.58 -1.37
CA GLY A 253 7.93 -1.98 -0.19
C GLY A 253 8.05 -3.46 0.14
N SER A 254 7.05 -4.00 0.87
CA SER A 254 7.09 -5.38 1.33
C SER A 254 5.79 -6.14 1.05
N VAL A 255 5.92 -7.43 0.74
CA VAL A 255 4.80 -8.37 0.70
C VAL A 255 5.08 -9.52 1.65
N ASP A 256 4.30 -9.57 2.73
CA ASP A 256 4.28 -10.69 3.68
C ASP A 256 3.11 -11.60 3.32
N PHE A 257 3.35 -12.90 3.15
CA PHE A 257 2.28 -13.83 2.86
C PHE A 257 2.42 -15.15 3.59
N CYS A 258 1.28 -15.74 3.95
CA CYS A 258 1.19 -16.98 4.67
C CYS A 258 0.51 -18.04 3.79
N ALA A 259 1.14 -19.20 3.72
CA ALA A 259 0.60 -20.39 3.05
C ALA A 259 0.47 -21.55 4.04
N SER A 260 -0.63 -22.31 3.92
CA SER A 260 -0.78 -23.55 4.69
C SER A 260 0.31 -24.56 4.31
N PRO A 261 0.89 -25.29 5.28
CA PRO A 261 1.87 -26.33 5.01
C PRO A 261 1.34 -27.51 4.17
N GLU A 262 0.03 -27.67 4.08
CA GLU A 262 -0.63 -28.70 3.28
C GLU A 262 -0.63 -28.41 1.78
N VAL A 263 -0.43 -27.14 1.41
CA VAL A 263 -0.41 -26.71 0.02
C VAL A 263 0.98 -26.83 -0.56
N GLY A 264 1.09 -27.41 -1.76
CA GLY A 264 2.34 -27.39 -2.51
C GLY A 264 2.61 -25.98 -3.03
N LEU A 265 3.72 -25.38 -2.64
CA LEU A 265 4.08 -24.02 -3.01
C LEU A 265 5.29 -23.99 -3.93
N ARG A 266 5.18 -23.29 -5.06
CA ARG A 266 6.29 -22.97 -5.95
C ARG A 266 6.29 -21.48 -6.23
N ILE A 267 7.44 -20.84 -6.04
CA ILE A 267 7.63 -19.40 -6.28
C ILE A 267 8.80 -19.23 -7.26
N ARG A 268 8.54 -18.66 -8.42
CA ARG A 268 9.56 -18.25 -9.38
C ARG A 268 9.90 -16.80 -9.13
N THR A 269 11.17 -16.50 -8.95
CA THR A 269 11.65 -15.15 -8.70
C THR A 269 12.39 -14.63 -9.93
N ASN A 270 12.11 -13.39 -10.31
CA ASN A 270 12.98 -12.62 -11.18
C ASN A 270 14.00 -11.91 -10.28
N ASP A 271 15.24 -12.45 -10.24
CA ASP A 271 16.29 -11.96 -9.35
C ASP A 271 16.77 -10.56 -9.79
N ASN A 272 16.36 -9.52 -9.07
CA ASN A 272 17.01 -8.21 -9.11
C ASN A 272 17.91 -8.04 -7.90
N ILE A 273 19.03 -7.33 -8.06
CA ILE A 273 20.10 -7.19 -7.04
C ILE A 273 19.60 -6.55 -5.74
N THR A 274 18.53 -5.76 -5.81
CA THR A 274 17.97 -5.00 -4.67
C THR A 274 16.79 -5.69 -3.98
N ALA A 275 16.35 -6.84 -4.48
CA ALA A 275 15.24 -7.58 -3.90
C ALA A 275 15.71 -8.56 -2.82
N SER A 276 14.95 -8.66 -1.74
CA SER A 276 15.18 -9.68 -0.70
C SER A 276 14.04 -10.68 -0.64
N PHE A 277 14.40 -11.97 -0.49
CA PHE A 277 13.46 -13.08 -0.42
C PHE A 277 13.79 -13.96 0.79
N ASP A 278 12.80 -14.19 1.65
CA ASP A 278 13.00 -14.96 2.88
C ASP A 278 12.33 -16.35 2.83
N TYR A 279 12.44 -17.01 1.68
CA TYR A 279 11.77 -18.29 1.44
C TYR A 279 12.51 -19.50 2.02
N ALA A 280 13.84 -19.39 2.16
CA ALA A 280 14.65 -20.44 2.75
C ALA A 280 14.29 -20.69 4.22
N ARG A 281 14.01 -19.63 4.99
CA ARG A 281 13.59 -19.72 6.38
C ARG A 281 12.25 -20.45 6.52
N ALA A 282 11.37 -20.31 5.55
CA ALA A 282 10.09 -21.01 5.50
C ALA A 282 10.20 -22.46 5.00
N GLY A 283 11.42 -22.97 4.77
CA GLY A 283 11.67 -24.37 4.39
C GLY A 283 11.54 -24.66 2.90
N LEU A 284 11.49 -23.66 2.02
CA LEU A 284 11.52 -23.89 0.58
C LEU A 284 12.93 -24.18 0.10
N ILE A 285 13.03 -25.08 -0.87
CA ILE A 285 14.28 -25.46 -1.52
C ILE A 285 14.41 -24.68 -2.82
N ARG A 286 15.59 -24.08 -3.03
CA ARG A 286 15.87 -23.32 -4.26
C ARG A 286 16.41 -24.24 -5.37
N GLU A 287 15.77 -24.18 -6.54
CA GLU A 287 16.21 -24.83 -7.76
C GLU A 287 16.21 -23.81 -8.89
N GLY A 288 17.40 -23.32 -9.24
CA GLY A 288 17.53 -22.22 -10.22
C GLY A 288 16.87 -20.93 -9.74
N ASN A 289 15.88 -20.44 -10.48
CA ASN A 289 15.06 -19.27 -10.12
C ASN A 289 13.74 -19.63 -9.42
N ALA A 290 13.53 -20.87 -9.07
CA ALA A 290 12.34 -21.33 -8.38
C ALA A 290 12.64 -21.76 -6.93
N TRP A 291 11.72 -21.47 -6.04
CA TRP A 291 11.67 -21.94 -4.66
C TRP A 291 10.47 -22.87 -4.53
N THR A 292 10.68 -24.08 -4.05
CA THR A 292 9.67 -25.13 -4.09
C THR A 292 9.56 -25.81 -2.71
N SER A 293 8.35 -26.01 -2.22
CA SER A 293 8.10 -26.81 -1.01
C SER A 293 8.31 -28.30 -1.30
N SER A 294 8.74 -29.06 -0.32
CA SER A 294 9.04 -30.50 -0.45
C SER A 294 7.83 -31.33 -0.91
N ASN A 295 6.61 -30.87 -0.59
CA ASN A 295 5.36 -31.54 -0.96
C ASN A 295 4.77 -31.06 -2.30
N PHE A 296 5.40 -30.15 -3.04
CA PHE A 296 4.82 -29.57 -4.26
C PHE A 296 4.39 -30.64 -5.29
N ALA A 297 5.17 -31.68 -5.46
CA ALA A 297 4.88 -32.74 -6.43
C ALA A 297 3.67 -33.62 -6.04
N THR A 298 3.43 -33.78 -4.75
CA THR A 298 2.44 -34.74 -4.20
C THR A 298 1.18 -34.05 -3.66
N ALA A 299 1.23 -32.74 -3.41
CA ALA A 299 0.09 -31.98 -2.88
C ALA A 299 -1.08 -31.96 -3.86
N THR A 300 -2.31 -32.13 -3.34
CA THR A 300 -3.54 -32.03 -4.10
C THR A 300 -3.77 -30.62 -4.61
N ASN A 301 -3.54 -29.63 -3.73
CA ASN A 301 -3.65 -28.21 -4.04
C ASN A 301 -2.27 -27.60 -4.20
N ARG A 302 -2.09 -26.80 -5.23
CA ARG A 302 -0.80 -26.21 -5.57
C ARG A 302 -0.95 -24.72 -5.84
N ILE A 303 -0.05 -23.96 -5.24
CA ILE A 303 0.08 -22.54 -5.50
C ILE A 303 1.36 -22.32 -6.31
N ASP A 304 1.23 -21.69 -7.47
CA ASP A 304 2.33 -21.37 -8.37
C ASP A 304 2.40 -19.86 -8.55
N LEU A 305 3.41 -19.22 -7.94
CA LEU A 305 3.60 -17.77 -7.96
C LEU A 305 4.81 -17.41 -8.82
N THR A 306 4.66 -16.32 -9.57
CA THR A 306 5.77 -15.60 -10.18
C THR A 306 5.91 -14.26 -9.46
N THR A 307 7.07 -14.00 -8.86
CA THR A 307 7.31 -12.78 -8.10
C THR A 307 8.44 -11.97 -8.72
N SER A 308 8.26 -10.66 -8.79
CA SER A 308 9.26 -9.71 -9.24
C SER A 308 9.34 -8.54 -8.26
N ALA A 309 10.55 -8.14 -7.87
CA ALA A 309 10.75 -6.97 -7.03
C ALA A 309 11.87 -6.09 -7.62
N ASN A 310 11.64 -4.78 -7.65
CA ASN A 310 12.66 -3.81 -8.05
C ASN A 310 13.44 -3.31 -6.83
N ALA A 311 12.75 -2.79 -5.81
CA ALA A 311 13.31 -2.36 -4.52
C ALA A 311 12.34 -2.77 -3.42
N GLY A 312 12.31 -4.06 -3.07
CA GLY A 312 11.33 -4.56 -2.11
C GLY A 312 11.67 -5.93 -1.57
N SER A 313 10.77 -6.44 -0.73
CA SER A 313 10.94 -7.73 -0.09
C SER A 313 9.69 -8.59 -0.18
N PHE A 314 9.92 -9.91 -0.22
CA PHE A 314 8.88 -10.92 -0.03
C PHE A 314 9.24 -11.80 1.17
N SER A 315 8.32 -11.95 2.10
CA SER A 315 8.47 -12.80 3.27
C SER A 315 7.36 -13.86 3.31
N LEU A 316 7.75 -15.12 3.42
CA LEU A 316 6.82 -16.23 3.54
C LEU A 316 6.74 -16.68 5.00
N ASN A 317 5.51 -16.81 5.51
CA ASN A 317 5.22 -17.21 6.88
C ASN A 317 6.04 -16.42 7.92
N PRO A 318 5.93 -15.08 7.92
CA PRO A 318 6.64 -14.24 8.88
C PRO A 318 6.26 -14.60 10.32
N PRO A 319 7.16 -14.38 11.32
CA PRO A 319 6.90 -14.73 12.71
C PRO A 319 5.64 -14.08 13.30
N ASP A 320 5.32 -12.87 12.82
CA ASP A 320 4.15 -12.10 13.27
C ASP A 320 2.84 -12.56 12.61
N GLY A 321 2.91 -13.57 11.72
CA GLY A 321 1.77 -14.06 10.95
C GLY A 321 1.26 -13.07 9.89
N CYS A 322 0.17 -13.46 9.20
CA CYS A 322 -0.48 -12.63 8.17
C CYS A 322 -1.90 -12.20 8.58
N GLY A 323 -2.34 -12.57 9.76
CA GLY A 323 -3.66 -12.27 10.32
C GLY A 323 -3.75 -10.92 11.02
#